data_e8cbf0a320d4f91313aee6a94a2d0c96
#
_entry.id   e8cbf0a320d4f91313aee6a94a2d0c96
#
_cell.length_a   1.000
_cell.length_b   1.000
_cell.length_c   1.000
_cell.angle_alpha   90.00
_cell.angle_beta   90.00
_cell.angle_gamma   90.00
#
_symmetry.space_group_name_H-M   'P 1'
#
loop_
_entity.id
_entity.type
_entity.pdbx_description
1 polymer ?
#
loop_
_entity_poly.entity_id
_entity_poly.type
_entity_poly.pdbx_seq_one_letter_code
_entity_poly.pdbx_strand_id
1 'polypeptide(L)'
;TMVQQIFVEDTTDPTGSNPAPIDLQCFSEIPVPDTSVVTDEDDNCTNDPTVTFISDDITDVPCDGQITTVTRTYRIEDCSGNTTDVFQTINISDTTSPTASNPDNITIECFNEMPAPDPLMVTDEADNCDVNGGDLTVDFISDDITSLTCDGGPETITRTFRVTDCAGNTVDVFQSIIVDD
;
A
#
# COMPACT_ATOMS: atom_id res chain seq x y z
N THR A 1 30.11 6.38 -66.49
CA THR A 1 28.97 6.45 -65.54
C THR A 1 29.48 6.92 -64.21
N MET A 2 29.08 8.12 -63.79
CA MET A 2 29.29 8.56 -62.41
C MET A 2 28.18 7.95 -61.58
N VAL A 3 28.54 7.30 -60.47
CA VAL A 3 27.60 6.81 -59.46
C VAL A 3 27.53 7.85 -58.37
N GLN A 4 26.36 8.41 -58.16
CA GLN A 4 26.09 9.28 -57.02
C GLN A 4 25.65 8.39 -55.84
N GLN A 5 26.32 8.48 -54.71
CA GLN A 5 25.86 7.90 -53.45
C GLN A 5 25.01 8.94 -52.70
N ILE A 6 23.82 8.56 -52.29
CA ILE A 6 22.94 9.35 -51.43
C ILE A 6 22.93 8.61 -50.06
N PHE A 7 23.34 9.33 -49.02
CA PHE A 7 23.21 8.86 -47.63
C PHE A 7 21.91 9.49 -47.09
N VAL A 8 21.10 8.66 -46.49
CA VAL A 8 19.92 9.08 -45.73
C VAL A 8 20.20 8.73 -44.29
N GLU A 9 20.13 9.71 -43.41
CA GLU A 9 20.36 9.57 -41.99
C GLU A 9 19.17 10.21 -41.27
N ASP A 10 18.57 9.49 -40.34
CA ASP A 10 17.55 10.00 -39.46
C ASP A 10 18.17 10.30 -38.10
N THR A 11 17.95 11.52 -37.63
CA THR A 11 18.44 12.04 -36.35
C THR A 11 17.31 12.64 -35.50
N THR A 12 16.08 12.39 -35.90
CA THR A 12 14.90 12.86 -35.18
C THR A 12 14.49 11.83 -34.14
N ASP A 13 14.32 12.26 -32.90
CA ASP A 13 13.84 11.36 -31.85
C ASP A 13 12.35 11.05 -32.08
N PRO A 14 11.93 9.78 -31.83
CA PRO A 14 10.51 9.43 -31.85
C PRO A 14 9.75 10.17 -30.75
N THR A 15 8.44 10.29 -30.89
CA THR A 15 7.56 10.96 -29.95
C THR A 15 6.55 9.98 -29.34
N GLY A 16 6.02 10.32 -28.16
CA GLY A 16 4.94 9.59 -27.51
C GLY A 16 4.53 10.29 -26.22
N SER A 17 3.33 10.03 -25.75
CA SER A 17 2.81 10.58 -24.51
C SER A 17 3.07 9.65 -23.31
N ASN A 18 3.15 10.24 -22.13
CA ASN A 18 3.18 9.48 -20.90
C ASN A 18 1.90 8.64 -20.75
N PRO A 19 1.99 7.34 -20.43
CA PRO A 19 0.82 6.54 -20.13
C PRO A 19 0.00 7.11 -18.97
N ALA A 20 -1.30 6.78 -18.93
CA ALA A 20 -2.17 7.20 -17.84
C ALA A 20 -1.64 6.68 -16.48
N PRO A 21 -1.76 7.47 -15.40
CA PRO A 21 -1.38 7.03 -14.06
C PRO A 21 -2.29 5.89 -13.58
N ILE A 22 -1.77 5.08 -12.63
CA ILE A 22 -2.51 4.02 -11.95
C ILE A 22 -2.52 4.33 -10.46
N ASP A 23 -3.66 4.13 -9.80
CA ASP A 23 -3.80 4.23 -8.35
C ASP A 23 -4.08 2.83 -7.77
N LEU A 24 -3.31 2.42 -6.77
CA LEU A 24 -3.34 1.10 -6.13
C LEU A 24 -3.40 1.27 -4.61
N GLN A 25 -3.88 0.24 -3.91
CA GLN A 25 -3.84 0.18 -2.46
C GLN A 25 -2.48 -0.35 -1.97
N CYS A 26 -2.01 -1.45 -2.54
CA CYS A 26 -0.85 -2.16 -2.05
C CYS A 26 0.28 -2.23 -3.07
N PHE A 27 1.51 -2.26 -2.58
CA PHE A 27 2.71 -2.44 -3.42
C PHE A 27 2.69 -3.78 -4.19
N SER A 28 2.09 -4.81 -3.60
CA SER A 28 1.95 -6.13 -4.23
C SER A 28 1.01 -6.14 -5.44
N GLU A 29 0.22 -5.09 -5.63
CA GLU A 29 -0.71 -4.95 -6.75
C GLU A 29 -0.07 -4.33 -8.00
N ILE A 30 1.19 -3.87 -7.92
CA ILE A 30 1.88 -3.28 -9.08
C ILE A 30 1.84 -4.29 -10.24
N PRO A 31 1.20 -3.92 -11.36
CA PRO A 31 1.11 -4.81 -12.50
C PRO A 31 2.47 -5.01 -13.17
N VAL A 32 2.66 -6.17 -13.79
CA VAL A 32 3.82 -6.36 -14.66
C VAL A 32 3.84 -5.29 -15.75
N PRO A 33 5.03 -4.83 -16.19
CA PRO A 33 5.13 -3.84 -17.25
C PRO A 33 4.43 -4.29 -18.54
N ASP A 34 3.62 -3.41 -19.10
CA ASP A 34 2.91 -3.62 -20.36
C ASP A 34 3.24 -2.48 -21.31
N THR A 35 3.99 -2.76 -22.37
CA THR A 35 4.42 -1.76 -23.35
C THR A 35 3.25 -1.25 -24.21
N SER A 36 2.13 -1.98 -24.28
CA SER A 36 0.96 -1.58 -25.04
C SER A 36 0.18 -0.40 -24.44
N VAL A 37 0.58 0.08 -23.24
CA VAL A 37 0.00 1.29 -22.63
C VAL A 37 0.51 2.58 -23.28
N VAL A 38 1.62 2.54 -24.02
CA VAL A 38 2.07 3.58 -24.93
C VAL A 38 1.38 3.31 -26.26
N THR A 39 0.55 4.23 -26.76
CA THR A 39 -0.37 3.99 -27.89
C THR A 39 -0.30 5.07 -28.97
N ASP A 40 0.53 6.08 -28.78
CA ASP A 40 0.66 7.24 -29.66
C ASP A 40 2.11 7.50 -30.08
N GLU A 41 2.92 6.44 -30.05
CA GLU A 41 4.26 6.48 -30.56
C GLU A 41 4.26 6.79 -32.06
N ASP A 42 5.07 7.79 -32.46
CA ASP A 42 5.18 8.24 -33.84
C ASP A 42 6.59 8.74 -34.16
N ASP A 43 6.97 8.61 -35.42
CA ASP A 43 8.25 9.10 -35.90
C ASP A 43 8.14 9.51 -37.40
N ASN A 44 9.05 10.41 -37.84
CA ASN A 44 9.03 10.94 -39.20
C ASN A 44 9.53 9.91 -40.25
N CYS A 45 10.33 8.93 -39.87
CA CYS A 45 10.94 7.91 -40.74
C CYS A 45 10.55 6.49 -40.40
N THR A 46 10.11 6.21 -39.15
CA THR A 46 9.72 4.91 -38.66
C THR A 46 8.21 4.82 -38.46
N ASN A 47 7.52 3.92 -39.19
CA ASN A 47 6.06 3.81 -39.10
C ASN A 47 5.55 3.12 -37.82
N ASP A 48 6.43 2.44 -37.09
CA ASP A 48 6.09 1.62 -35.92
C ASP A 48 7.31 1.57 -35.00
N PRO A 49 7.60 2.65 -34.24
CA PRO A 49 8.69 2.66 -33.26
C PRO A 49 8.51 1.57 -32.20
N THR A 50 9.63 1.06 -31.71
CA THR A 50 9.59 -0.03 -30.72
C THR A 50 9.51 0.50 -29.30
N VAL A 51 8.56 0.04 -28.52
CA VAL A 51 8.42 0.40 -27.09
C VAL A 51 9.00 -0.71 -26.22
N THR A 52 9.88 -0.34 -25.29
CA THR A 52 10.49 -1.25 -24.33
C THR A 52 10.35 -0.74 -22.89
N PHE A 53 10.20 -1.65 -21.93
CA PHE A 53 10.28 -1.33 -20.50
C PHE A 53 11.74 -1.15 -20.08
N ILE A 54 12.03 -0.12 -19.30
CA ILE A 54 13.38 0.19 -18.82
C ILE A 54 13.52 -0.09 -17.32
N SER A 55 12.70 0.59 -16.48
CA SER A 55 12.83 0.49 -15.03
C SER A 55 11.56 0.93 -14.30
N ASP A 56 11.46 0.52 -13.06
CA ASP A 56 10.58 1.09 -12.04
C ASP A 56 11.45 1.77 -10.98
N ASP A 57 11.29 3.08 -10.80
CA ASP A 57 11.96 3.86 -9.78
C ASP A 57 10.99 4.17 -8.64
N ILE A 58 11.34 3.71 -7.42
CA ILE A 58 10.55 3.89 -6.21
C ILE A 58 11.14 5.05 -5.43
N THR A 59 10.36 6.11 -5.21
CA THR A 59 10.84 7.34 -4.55
C THR A 59 10.75 7.32 -3.03
N ASP A 60 9.88 6.48 -2.45
CA ASP A 60 9.71 6.35 -1.00
C ASP A 60 9.45 4.90 -0.59
N VAL A 61 9.80 4.58 0.67
CA VAL A 61 9.60 3.23 1.22
C VAL A 61 8.14 3.09 1.67
N PRO A 62 7.44 2.00 1.33
CA PRO A 62 6.12 1.72 1.88
C PRO A 62 6.15 1.73 3.41
N CYS A 63 5.07 2.21 4.05
CA CYS A 63 4.82 2.12 5.50
C CYS A 63 5.23 3.32 6.36
N ASP A 64 5.15 4.55 5.84
CA ASP A 64 5.22 5.75 6.69
C ASP A 64 3.93 6.62 6.63
N GLY A 65 2.83 6.07 6.09
CA GLY A 65 1.55 6.78 5.90
C GLY A 65 1.56 7.77 4.75
N GLN A 66 2.61 7.79 3.94
CA GLN A 66 2.72 8.65 2.76
C GLN A 66 2.34 7.88 1.49
N ILE A 67 1.91 8.63 0.48
CA ILE A 67 1.71 8.07 -0.85
C ILE A 67 3.06 7.70 -1.43
N THR A 68 3.27 6.41 -1.68
CA THR A 68 4.44 5.92 -2.40
C THR A 68 4.20 6.04 -3.89
N THR A 69 5.13 6.68 -4.60
CA THR A 69 5.05 6.82 -6.04
C THR A 69 6.12 5.98 -6.72
N VAL A 70 5.70 5.12 -7.64
CA VAL A 70 6.60 4.42 -8.54
C VAL A 70 6.55 5.09 -9.89
N THR A 71 7.72 5.49 -10.40
CA THR A 71 7.86 6.01 -11.76
C THR A 71 8.35 4.89 -12.66
N ARG A 72 7.47 4.42 -13.53
CA ARG A 72 7.78 3.41 -14.55
C ARG A 72 8.24 4.07 -15.83
N THR A 73 9.41 3.68 -16.32
CA THR A 73 10.00 4.25 -17.55
C THR A 73 9.84 3.26 -18.71
N TYR A 74 9.28 3.75 -19.79
CA TYR A 74 9.29 3.08 -21.10
C TYR A 74 10.14 3.89 -22.08
N ARG A 75 10.82 3.20 -22.97
CA ARG A 75 11.61 3.80 -24.05
C ARG A 75 10.99 3.49 -25.39
N ILE A 76 10.84 4.53 -26.19
CA ILE A 76 10.44 4.47 -27.60
C ILE A 76 11.72 4.59 -28.41
N GLU A 77 11.96 3.66 -29.35
CA GLU A 77 13.14 3.64 -30.21
C GLU A 77 12.74 3.47 -31.66
N ASP A 78 13.29 4.32 -32.53
CA ASP A 78 13.11 4.24 -33.98
C ASP A 78 14.07 3.23 -34.63
N CYS A 79 13.97 3.05 -35.96
CA CYS A 79 14.85 2.12 -36.70
C CYS A 79 16.28 2.64 -36.87
N SER A 80 16.56 3.90 -36.57
CA SER A 80 17.87 4.55 -36.64
C SER A 80 18.60 4.56 -35.30
N GLY A 81 17.88 4.20 -34.20
CA GLY A 81 18.42 4.15 -32.84
C GLY A 81 18.25 5.46 -32.07
N ASN A 82 17.43 6.43 -32.56
CA ASN A 82 17.05 7.58 -31.76
C ASN A 82 15.98 7.16 -30.73
N THR A 83 15.97 7.78 -29.55
CA THR A 83 15.14 7.31 -28.42
C THR A 83 14.47 8.45 -27.67
N THR A 84 13.26 8.18 -27.18
CA THR A 84 12.53 9.04 -26.23
C THR A 84 12.01 8.21 -25.06
N ASP A 85 12.17 8.69 -23.83
CA ASP A 85 11.63 8.06 -22.64
C ASP A 85 10.27 8.70 -22.27
N VAL A 86 9.28 7.85 -21.96
CA VAL A 86 7.98 8.24 -21.44
C VAL A 86 7.75 7.58 -20.08
N PHE A 87 6.97 8.24 -19.21
CA PHE A 87 6.88 7.89 -17.80
C PHE A 87 5.44 7.63 -17.38
N GLN A 88 5.19 6.47 -16.78
CA GLN A 88 3.93 6.15 -16.13
C GLN A 88 4.07 6.32 -14.62
N THR A 89 3.15 7.07 -14.01
CA THR A 89 3.08 7.22 -12.56
C THR A 89 2.17 6.14 -11.98
N ILE A 90 2.65 5.41 -10.96
CA ILE A 90 1.87 4.46 -10.18
C ILE A 90 1.86 4.97 -8.74
N ASN A 91 0.68 5.38 -8.25
CA ASN A 91 0.48 5.86 -6.90
C ASN A 91 0.00 4.69 -6.03
N ILE A 92 0.60 4.51 -4.88
CA ILE A 92 0.23 3.49 -3.90
C ILE A 92 -0.16 4.20 -2.63
N SER A 93 -1.41 4.01 -2.20
CA SER A 93 -1.96 4.64 -1.01
C SER A 93 -2.97 3.70 -0.36
N ASP A 94 -2.57 3.06 0.73
CA ASP A 94 -3.49 2.24 1.50
C ASP A 94 -4.42 3.12 2.33
N THR A 95 -5.72 2.90 2.15
CA THR A 95 -6.81 3.58 2.88
C THR A 95 -7.73 2.60 3.56
N THR A 96 -7.39 1.31 3.55
CA THR A 96 -8.18 0.25 4.16
C THR A 96 -7.73 0.05 5.59
N SER A 97 -8.67 0.06 6.55
CA SER A 97 -8.32 -0.22 7.95
C SER A 97 -8.06 -1.70 8.14
N PRO A 98 -7.13 -2.07 9.04
CA PRO A 98 -6.93 -3.45 9.41
C PRO A 98 -8.17 -4.06 10.07
N THR A 99 -8.21 -5.37 10.15
CA THR A 99 -9.27 -6.13 10.80
C THR A 99 -8.68 -6.95 11.95
N ALA A 100 -9.45 -7.11 13.03
CA ALA A 100 -9.13 -8.01 14.14
C ALA A 100 -10.40 -8.36 14.90
N SER A 101 -10.41 -9.51 15.60
CA SER A 101 -11.49 -9.90 16.48
C SER A 101 -11.28 -9.34 17.89
N ASN A 102 -12.39 -9.17 18.62
CA ASN A 102 -12.32 -8.84 20.02
C ASN A 102 -11.66 -9.98 20.80
N PRO A 103 -10.72 -9.68 21.72
CA PRO A 103 -10.17 -10.71 22.61
C PRO A 103 -11.26 -11.35 23.49
N ASP A 104 -11.01 -12.58 23.93
CA ASP A 104 -11.91 -13.31 24.82
C ASP A 104 -12.18 -12.52 26.11
N ASN A 105 -13.44 -12.56 26.56
CA ASN A 105 -13.85 -11.97 27.83
C ASN A 105 -13.19 -12.71 29.00
N ILE A 106 -12.87 -11.99 30.07
CA ILE A 106 -12.37 -12.57 31.33
C ILE A 106 -13.29 -12.20 32.49
N THR A 107 -13.39 -13.09 33.49
CA THR A 107 -14.11 -12.83 34.73
C THR A 107 -13.11 -12.87 35.88
N ILE A 108 -13.22 -11.90 36.79
CA ILE A 108 -12.42 -11.79 38.02
C ILE A 108 -13.37 -11.61 39.21
N GLU A 109 -12.94 -12.00 40.39
CA GLU A 109 -13.77 -11.84 41.60
C GLU A 109 -13.67 -10.42 42.18
N CYS A 110 -12.50 -9.81 42.11
CA CYS A 110 -12.25 -8.51 42.70
C CYS A 110 -11.50 -7.58 41.73
N PHE A 111 -11.79 -6.28 41.79
CA PHE A 111 -11.15 -5.25 40.97
C PHE A 111 -9.60 -5.24 41.09
N ASN A 112 -9.05 -5.58 42.27
CA ASN A 112 -7.61 -5.64 42.50
C ASN A 112 -6.93 -6.84 41.79
N GLU A 113 -7.69 -7.74 41.20
CA GLU A 113 -7.22 -8.87 40.41
C GLU A 113 -7.14 -8.55 38.91
N MET A 114 -7.49 -7.30 38.53
CA MET A 114 -7.47 -6.88 37.14
C MET A 114 -6.09 -7.10 36.53
N PRO A 115 -5.97 -7.92 35.46
CA PRO A 115 -4.70 -8.18 34.83
C PRO A 115 -4.17 -6.95 34.08
N ALA A 116 -2.87 -6.83 34.02
CA ALA A 116 -2.25 -5.82 33.16
C ALA A 116 -2.70 -6.02 31.69
N PRO A 117 -2.86 -4.94 30.92
CA PRO A 117 -3.15 -5.06 29.50
C PRO A 117 -2.07 -5.86 28.77
N ASP A 118 -2.48 -6.81 27.95
CA ASP A 118 -1.58 -7.61 27.12
C ASP A 118 -2.03 -7.51 25.65
N PRO A 119 -1.33 -6.74 24.80
CA PRO A 119 -1.64 -6.63 23.37
C PRO A 119 -1.59 -7.97 22.62
N LEU A 120 -0.83 -8.96 23.12
CA LEU A 120 -0.75 -10.31 22.53
C LEU A 120 -2.06 -11.11 22.64
N MET A 121 -3.07 -10.59 23.34
CA MET A 121 -4.41 -11.17 23.36
C MET A 121 -5.19 -10.96 22.04
N VAL A 122 -4.80 -9.99 21.23
CA VAL A 122 -5.25 -9.86 19.84
C VAL A 122 -4.35 -10.75 19.00
N THR A 123 -4.91 -11.69 18.24
CA THR A 123 -4.12 -12.77 17.59
C THR A 123 -4.52 -13.03 16.14
N ASP A 124 -5.49 -12.31 15.61
CA ASP A 124 -6.06 -12.52 14.27
C ASP A 124 -6.10 -11.23 13.45
N GLU A 125 -5.22 -10.30 13.82
CA GLU A 125 -5.06 -9.07 13.07
C GLU A 125 -4.62 -9.36 11.63
N ALA A 126 -5.26 -8.68 10.68
CA ALA A 126 -4.98 -8.82 9.25
C ALA A 126 -5.28 -7.53 8.49
N ASP A 127 -4.52 -7.29 7.43
CA ASP A 127 -4.71 -6.18 6.52
C ASP A 127 -4.51 -6.61 5.07
N ASN A 128 -5.12 -5.84 4.12
CA ASN A 128 -5.02 -6.13 2.69
C ASN A 128 -3.61 -5.92 2.13
N CYS A 129 -2.82 -5.03 2.71
CA CYS A 129 -1.46 -4.71 2.27
C CYS A 129 -0.36 -5.39 3.09
N ASP A 130 -0.71 -6.08 4.18
CA ASP A 130 0.23 -6.86 4.96
C ASP A 130 0.67 -8.12 4.21
N VAL A 131 1.92 -8.13 3.76
CA VAL A 131 2.48 -9.27 2.99
C VAL A 131 3.20 -10.30 3.87
N ASN A 132 3.47 -9.98 5.16
CA ASN A 132 4.29 -10.85 6.03
C ASN A 132 3.83 -10.91 7.50
N GLY A 133 2.68 -10.33 7.87
CA GLY A 133 2.18 -10.31 9.25
C GLY A 133 3.06 -9.53 10.24
N GLY A 134 3.87 -8.59 9.73
CA GLY A 134 4.85 -7.85 10.53
C GLY A 134 4.63 -6.35 10.59
N ASP A 135 3.68 -5.85 9.80
CA ASP A 135 3.46 -4.43 9.62
C ASP A 135 2.30 -3.89 10.48
N LEU A 136 1.62 -4.78 11.22
CA LEU A 136 0.55 -4.42 12.15
C LEU A 136 1.09 -4.23 13.57
N THR A 137 0.62 -3.18 14.24
CA THR A 137 0.92 -2.93 15.65
C THR A 137 -0.35 -2.96 16.46
N VAL A 138 -0.29 -3.52 17.68
CA VAL A 138 -1.41 -3.55 18.63
C VAL A 138 -1.00 -2.79 19.87
N ASP A 139 -1.76 -1.75 20.20
CA ASP A 139 -1.53 -0.91 21.36
C ASP A 139 -2.72 -0.96 22.33
N PHE A 140 -2.43 -0.95 23.65
CA PHE A 140 -3.45 -0.69 24.66
C PHE A 140 -3.81 0.80 24.67
N ILE A 141 -5.12 1.09 24.64
CA ILE A 141 -5.64 2.48 24.62
C ILE A 141 -6.20 2.87 25.98
N SER A 142 -7.18 2.11 26.50
CA SER A 142 -7.87 2.48 27.75
C SER A 142 -8.61 1.31 28.38
N ASP A 143 -8.88 1.45 29.67
CA ASP A 143 -9.88 0.68 30.41
C ASP A 143 -11.02 1.62 30.80
N ASP A 144 -12.21 1.41 30.23
CA ASP A 144 -13.43 2.17 30.56
C ASP A 144 -14.24 1.42 31.62
N ILE A 145 -14.34 2.03 32.80
CA ILE A 145 -15.11 1.53 33.93
C ILE A 145 -16.47 2.22 33.93
N THR A 146 -17.49 1.56 33.42
CA THR A 146 -18.80 2.17 33.19
C THR A 146 -19.65 2.36 34.45
N SER A 147 -19.40 1.62 35.51
CA SER A 147 -20.09 1.78 36.80
C SER A 147 -19.45 0.90 37.88
N LEU A 148 -18.97 1.52 38.94
CA LEU A 148 -18.66 0.82 40.18
C LEU A 148 -19.90 1.00 41.10
N THR A 149 -20.91 0.16 40.92
CA THR A 149 -22.04 0.13 41.83
C THR A 149 -21.83 -1.01 42.82
N CYS A 150 -21.63 -0.69 44.09
CA CYS A 150 -21.57 -1.72 45.15
C CYS A 150 -22.94 -2.35 45.45
N ASP A 151 -23.77 -2.54 44.44
CA ASP A 151 -25.14 -3.05 44.57
C ASP A 151 -25.23 -4.58 44.36
N GLY A 152 -24.08 -5.30 44.31
CA GLY A 152 -24.02 -6.77 44.27
C GLY A 152 -24.36 -7.39 42.90
N GLY A 153 -24.27 -6.64 41.83
CA GLY A 153 -24.36 -7.14 40.46
C GLY A 153 -22.99 -7.14 39.75
N PRO A 154 -22.81 -7.96 38.70
CA PRO A 154 -21.57 -7.97 37.94
C PRO A 154 -21.29 -6.62 37.26
N GLU A 155 -20.09 -6.11 37.42
CA GLU A 155 -19.61 -4.90 36.78
C GLU A 155 -18.77 -5.25 35.54
N THR A 156 -18.84 -4.40 34.52
CA THR A 156 -18.08 -4.65 33.28
C THR A 156 -17.13 -3.49 33.02
N ILE A 157 -15.86 -3.84 32.83
CA ILE A 157 -14.83 -2.95 32.37
C ILE A 157 -14.60 -3.25 30.89
N THR A 158 -14.61 -2.24 30.06
CA THR A 158 -14.30 -2.37 28.64
C THR A 158 -12.85 -1.93 28.41
N ARG A 159 -12.01 -2.90 28.07
CA ARG A 159 -10.63 -2.67 27.68
C ARG A 159 -10.54 -2.48 26.18
N THR A 160 -9.92 -1.40 25.72
CA THR A 160 -9.75 -1.09 24.31
C THR A 160 -8.30 -1.32 23.87
N PHE A 161 -8.13 -2.09 22.81
CA PHE A 161 -6.87 -2.18 22.06
C PHE A 161 -7.09 -1.58 20.69
N ARG A 162 -6.02 -1.00 20.12
CA ARG A 162 -6.00 -0.47 18.76
C ARG A 162 -5.03 -1.25 17.93
N VAL A 163 -5.48 -1.72 16.78
CA VAL A 163 -4.64 -2.27 15.72
C VAL A 163 -4.39 -1.17 14.71
N THR A 164 -3.13 -0.95 14.36
CA THR A 164 -2.71 0.06 13.39
C THR A 164 -1.87 -0.62 12.31
N ASP A 165 -2.19 -0.35 11.05
CA ASP A 165 -1.38 -0.78 9.91
C ASP A 165 -0.20 0.17 9.67
N CYS A 166 0.63 -0.14 8.69
CA CYS A 166 1.79 0.67 8.36
C CYS A 166 1.45 1.99 7.65
N ALA A 167 0.25 2.10 7.05
CA ALA A 167 -0.24 3.35 6.45
C ALA A 167 -0.88 4.28 7.47
N GLY A 168 -1.08 3.81 8.71
CA GLY A 168 -1.68 4.56 9.81
C GLY A 168 -3.20 4.44 9.90
N ASN A 169 -3.84 3.52 9.12
CA ASN A 169 -5.25 3.22 9.31
C ASN A 169 -5.42 2.36 10.56
N THR A 170 -6.57 2.46 11.24
CA THR A 170 -6.77 1.84 12.54
C THR A 170 -8.12 1.17 12.69
N VAL A 171 -8.17 0.14 13.57
CA VAL A 171 -9.40 -0.43 14.11
C VAL A 171 -9.25 -0.64 15.61
N ASP A 172 -10.31 -0.35 16.37
CA ASP A 172 -10.36 -0.63 17.81
C ASP A 172 -11.10 -1.96 18.06
N VAL A 173 -10.53 -2.80 18.94
CA VAL A 173 -11.12 -4.04 19.43
C VAL A 173 -11.29 -3.99 20.94
N PHE A 174 -12.30 -4.70 21.47
CA PHE A 174 -12.75 -4.53 22.83
C PHE A 174 -12.74 -5.88 23.59
N GLN A 175 -12.14 -5.88 24.76
CA GLN A 175 -12.21 -6.99 25.71
C GLN A 175 -13.11 -6.61 26.88
N SER A 176 -14.10 -7.46 27.20
CA SER A 176 -14.88 -7.27 28.42
C SER A 176 -14.21 -7.98 29.59
N ILE A 177 -14.01 -7.23 30.68
CA ILE A 177 -13.55 -7.75 31.97
C ILE A 177 -14.74 -7.66 32.93
N ILE A 178 -15.25 -8.81 33.37
CA ILE A 178 -16.44 -8.91 34.23
C ILE A 178 -15.94 -9.10 35.67
N VAL A 179 -16.34 -8.19 36.55
CA VAL A 179 -16.10 -8.31 37.99
C VAL A 179 -17.37 -8.87 38.61
N ASP A 180 -17.30 -10.07 39.20
CA ASP A 180 -18.47 -10.82 39.73
C ASP A 180 -18.07 -11.45 41.08
N ASP A 181 -18.38 -10.74 42.19
CA ASP A 181 -18.09 -11.13 43.58
C ASP A 181 -19.23 -11.98 44.20
#